data_1bbfd0a079f49fa6a04ca99ca5198edf
#
_entry.id   1bbfd0a079f49fa6a04ca99ca5198edf
#
_cell.length_a   1.000
_cell.length_b   1.000
_cell.length_c   1.000
_cell.angle_alpha   90.00
_cell.angle_beta   90.00
_cell.angle_gamma   90.00
#
_symmetry.space_group_name_H-M   'P 1'
#
loop_
_entity.id
_entity.type
_entity.pdbx_description
1 polymer ?
#
loop_
_entity_poly.entity_id
_entity_poly.type
_entity_poly.pdbx_seq_one_letter_code
_entity_poly.pdbx_strand_id
1 'polypeptide(L)'
;MNNLTNFIRIVLSQSKLAMEKGEIPIASVIVDPINERIIARSFNQEIASNDPTAHAEILCIRKACKKLNQKRLDGLIMISYLEPCHMCKAVSYTHLRAHETSQH
;
A
#
# COMPACT_ATOMS: atom_id res chain seq x y z
N MET A 1 13.66 -7.84 12.00
CA MET A 1 12.26 -7.84 11.79
C MET A 1 11.80 -9.08 11.05
N ASN A 2 11.25 -10.02 11.79
CA ASN A 2 10.93 -11.30 11.20
C ASN A 2 9.74 -11.26 10.26
N ASN A 3 8.86 -10.27 10.44
CA ASN A 3 7.66 -10.20 9.62
C ASN A 3 7.80 -9.37 8.36
N LEU A 4 8.96 -8.76 8.15
CA LEU A 4 9.15 -7.95 6.95
C LEU A 4 8.99 -8.78 5.68
N THR A 5 9.55 -9.99 5.67
CA THR A 5 9.42 -10.88 4.53
C THR A 5 7.95 -11.20 4.24
N ASN A 6 7.17 -11.42 5.28
CA ASN A 6 5.74 -11.70 5.10
C ASN A 6 5.01 -10.50 4.56
N PHE A 7 5.33 -9.29 5.04
CA PHE A 7 4.70 -8.08 4.53
C PHE A 7 5.01 -7.88 3.05
N ILE A 8 6.25 -8.14 2.66
CA ILE A 8 6.65 -8.03 1.27
C ILE A 8 5.91 -9.07 0.42
N ARG A 9 5.79 -10.30 0.90
CA ARG A 9 5.02 -11.31 0.18
C ARG A 9 3.59 -10.88 -0.06
N ILE A 10 2.97 -10.26 0.93
CA ILE A 10 1.59 -9.83 0.80
C ILE A 10 1.46 -8.71 -0.21
N VAL A 11 2.38 -7.74 -0.19
CA VAL A 11 2.31 -6.68 -1.18
C VAL A 11 2.58 -7.22 -2.59
N LEU A 12 3.45 -8.21 -2.73
CA LEU A 12 3.68 -8.85 -4.02
C LEU A 12 2.42 -9.58 -4.51
N SER A 13 1.74 -10.28 -3.63
CA SER A 13 0.53 -10.98 -4.05
C SER A 13 -0.59 -10.01 -4.43
N GLN A 14 -0.66 -8.86 -3.77
CA GLN A 14 -1.61 -7.83 -4.17
C GLN A 14 -1.27 -7.26 -5.55
N SER A 15 0.00 -7.08 -5.85
CA SER A 15 0.44 -6.63 -7.17
C SER A 15 0.04 -7.65 -8.25
N LYS A 16 0.17 -8.94 -7.96
CA LYS A 16 -0.25 -9.98 -8.88
C LYS A 16 -1.76 -9.94 -9.12
N LEU A 17 -2.53 -9.71 -8.07
CA LEU A 17 -3.98 -9.58 -8.22
C LEU A 17 -4.33 -8.41 -9.14
N ALA A 18 -3.63 -7.30 -8.98
CA ALA A 18 -3.84 -6.16 -9.87
C ALA A 18 -3.60 -6.56 -11.32
N MET A 19 -2.48 -7.23 -11.56
CA MET A 19 -2.13 -7.65 -12.92
C MET A 19 -3.16 -8.61 -13.50
N GLU A 20 -3.66 -9.54 -12.70
CA GLU A 20 -4.66 -10.49 -13.14
C GLU A 20 -5.98 -9.82 -13.50
N LYS A 21 -6.24 -8.67 -12.91
CA LYS A 21 -7.46 -7.89 -13.19
C LYS A 21 -7.27 -6.83 -14.26
N GLY A 22 -6.11 -6.83 -14.91
CA GLY A 22 -5.84 -5.87 -15.98
C GLY A 22 -5.45 -4.50 -15.48
N GLU A 23 -5.13 -4.36 -14.21
CA GLU A 23 -4.70 -3.10 -13.63
C GLU A 23 -3.17 -2.97 -13.69
N ILE A 24 -2.69 -1.77 -13.44
CA ILE A 24 -1.25 -1.55 -13.28
C ILE A 24 -0.80 -2.31 -12.04
N PRO A 25 0.29 -3.09 -12.10
CA PRO A 25 0.69 -3.94 -10.98
C PRO A 25 1.41 -3.15 -9.88
N ILE A 26 0.67 -2.30 -9.23
CA ILE A 26 1.12 -1.50 -8.09
C ILE A 26 0.27 -1.90 -6.91
N ALA A 27 0.91 -2.10 -5.77
CA ALA A 27 0.20 -2.50 -4.56
C ALA A 27 0.84 -1.84 -3.34
N SER A 28 0.09 -1.76 -2.27
CA SER A 28 0.56 -1.18 -1.01
C SER A 28 -0.03 -1.91 0.17
N VAL A 29 0.73 -1.96 1.25
CA VAL A 29 0.21 -2.39 2.55
C VAL A 29 0.62 -1.35 3.57
N ILE A 30 -0.22 -1.16 4.59
CA ILE A 30 0.12 -0.34 5.74
C ILE A 30 0.22 -1.28 6.93
N VAL A 31 1.33 -1.19 7.64
CA VAL A 31 1.64 -2.10 8.73
C VAL A 31 1.92 -1.34 10.01
N ASP A 32 1.60 -1.97 11.12
CA ASP A 32 1.98 -1.51 12.45
C ASP A 32 3.29 -2.22 12.79
N PRO A 33 4.41 -1.49 12.81
CA PRO A 33 5.71 -2.14 13.03
C PRO A 33 5.90 -2.61 14.46
N ILE A 34 5.19 -2.03 15.42
CA ILE A 34 5.32 -2.41 16.82
C ILE A 34 4.62 -3.73 17.08
N ASN A 35 3.39 -3.84 16.62
CA ASN A 35 2.60 -5.07 16.82
C ASN A 35 2.75 -6.05 15.66
N GLU A 36 3.51 -5.69 14.65
CA GLU A 36 3.80 -6.52 13.48
C GLU A 36 2.53 -7.02 12.81
N ARG A 37 1.60 -6.11 12.58
CA ARG A 37 0.31 -6.45 11.97
C ARG A 37 0.07 -5.63 10.72
N ILE A 38 -0.64 -6.25 9.79
CA ILE A 38 -1.11 -5.54 8.60
C ILE A 38 -2.41 -4.84 8.95
N ILE A 39 -2.44 -3.53 8.73
CA ILE A 39 -3.62 -2.72 8.97
C ILE A 39 -4.49 -2.67 7.71
N ALA A 40 -3.87 -2.51 6.56
CA ALA A 40 -4.60 -2.42 5.29
C ALA A 40 -3.73 -2.89 4.16
N ARG A 41 -4.38 -3.33 3.08
CA ARG A 41 -3.70 -3.72 1.86
C ARG A 41 -4.57 -3.35 0.67
N SER A 42 -3.93 -2.98 -0.43
CA SER A 42 -4.66 -2.56 -1.63
C SER A 42 -3.79 -2.75 -2.85
N PHE A 43 -4.44 -2.79 -4.00
CA PHE A 43 -3.76 -2.71 -5.27
C PHE A 43 -4.46 -1.65 -6.13
N ASN A 44 -3.80 -1.24 -7.19
CA ASN A 44 -4.32 -0.22 -8.08
C ASN A 44 -5.64 -0.66 -8.69
N GLN A 45 -6.64 0.22 -8.72
CA GLN A 45 -7.98 -0.10 -9.21
C GLN A 45 -8.55 1.00 -10.10
N GLU A 46 -7.69 1.72 -10.83
CA GLU A 46 -8.15 2.81 -11.68
C GLU A 46 -9.16 2.34 -12.73
N ILE A 47 -8.91 1.19 -13.33
CA ILE A 47 -9.79 0.67 -14.37
C ILE A 47 -11.09 0.13 -13.78
N ALA A 48 -10.97 -0.71 -12.77
CA ALA A 48 -12.15 -1.33 -12.15
C ALA A 48 -13.10 -0.30 -11.56
N SER A 49 -12.55 0.76 -10.99
CA SER A 49 -13.35 1.80 -10.34
C SER A 49 -13.74 2.92 -11.29
N ASN A 50 -13.18 2.92 -12.50
CA ASN A 50 -13.34 4.02 -13.45
C ASN A 50 -12.96 5.35 -12.78
N ASP A 51 -11.86 5.33 -12.03
CA ASP A 51 -11.45 6.44 -11.18
C ASP A 51 -9.94 6.58 -11.26
N PRO A 52 -9.44 7.68 -11.89
CA PRO A 52 -7.99 7.86 -12.05
C PRO A 52 -7.26 8.08 -10.73
N THR A 53 -7.98 8.30 -9.62
CA THR A 53 -7.34 8.45 -8.31
C THR A 53 -7.31 7.16 -7.51
N ALA A 54 -7.79 6.05 -8.07
CA ALA A 54 -7.85 4.78 -7.35
C ALA A 54 -6.48 4.09 -7.35
N HIS A 55 -5.47 4.81 -6.87
CA HIS A 55 -4.12 4.31 -6.72
C HIS A 55 -3.98 3.48 -5.45
N ALA A 56 -3.10 2.50 -5.48
CA ALA A 56 -2.94 1.57 -4.37
C ALA A 56 -2.67 2.29 -3.05
N GLU A 57 -1.79 3.30 -3.06
CA GLU A 57 -1.43 4.02 -1.84
C GLU A 57 -2.62 4.76 -1.25
N ILE A 58 -3.39 5.44 -2.11
CA ILE A 58 -4.55 6.20 -1.66
C ILE A 58 -5.61 5.26 -1.11
N LEU A 59 -5.87 4.17 -1.82
CA LEU A 59 -6.85 3.18 -1.36
C LEU A 59 -6.43 2.57 -0.04
N CYS A 60 -5.13 2.32 0.13
CA CYS A 60 -4.61 1.73 1.35
C CYS A 60 -4.78 2.68 2.53
N ILE A 61 -4.46 3.97 2.32
CA ILE A 61 -4.63 4.98 3.36
C ILE A 61 -6.09 5.10 3.77
N ARG A 62 -7.01 5.13 2.79
CA ARG A 62 -8.43 5.21 3.08
C ARG A 62 -8.91 4.02 3.90
N LYS A 63 -8.47 2.82 3.53
CA LYS A 63 -8.85 1.61 4.27
C LYS A 63 -8.31 1.63 5.69
N ALA A 64 -7.05 2.06 5.87
CA ALA A 64 -6.45 2.11 7.19
C ALA A 64 -7.16 3.12 8.09
N CYS A 65 -7.45 4.30 7.56
CA CYS A 65 -8.16 5.33 8.32
C CYS A 65 -9.54 4.85 8.73
N LYS A 66 -10.24 4.18 7.84
CA LYS A 66 -11.56 3.66 8.13
C LYS A 66 -11.50 2.56 9.16
N LYS A 67 -10.55 1.64 9.02
CA LYS A 67 -10.41 0.53 9.95
C LYS A 67 -10.08 1.00 11.36
N LEU A 68 -9.19 1.98 11.48
CA LEU A 68 -8.76 2.51 12.77
C LEU A 68 -9.66 3.63 13.28
N ASN A 69 -10.61 4.06 12.45
CA ASN A 69 -11.54 5.15 12.77
C ASN A 69 -10.79 6.40 13.18
N GLN A 70 -9.78 6.76 12.39
CA GLN A 70 -8.97 7.95 12.65
C GLN A 70 -8.39 8.43 11.33
N LYS A 71 -8.07 9.72 11.26
CA LYS A 71 -7.53 10.30 10.04
C LYS A 71 -6.01 10.47 10.07
N ARG A 72 -5.36 10.02 11.14
CA ARG A 72 -3.91 10.10 11.26
C ARG A 72 -3.36 8.69 11.43
N LEU A 73 -2.31 8.42 10.72
CA LEU A 73 -1.69 7.10 10.70
C LEU A 73 -0.27 7.17 11.20
N ASP A 74 -0.02 8.06 12.18
CA ASP A 74 1.31 8.25 12.75
C ASP A 74 1.85 6.95 13.31
N GLY A 75 3.11 6.70 13.06
CA GLY A 75 3.77 5.50 13.58
C GLY A 75 3.60 4.26 12.73
N LEU A 76 2.78 4.33 11.70
CA LEU A 76 2.61 3.21 10.79
C LEU A 76 3.57 3.34 9.60
N ILE A 77 3.78 2.25 8.89
CA ILE A 77 4.65 2.22 7.73
C ILE A 77 3.85 1.74 6.53
N MET A 78 4.02 2.41 5.41
CA MET A 78 3.44 1.94 4.15
C MET A 78 4.55 1.31 3.32
N ILE A 79 4.31 0.10 2.87
CA ILE A 79 5.21 -0.61 1.96
C ILE A 79 4.50 -0.68 0.62
N SER A 80 5.14 -0.14 -0.40
CA SER A 80 4.59 -0.11 -1.74
C SER A 80 5.48 -0.89 -2.69
N TYR A 81 4.84 -1.57 -3.63
CA TYR A 81 5.54 -2.35 -4.63
C TYR A 81 5.07 -1.94 -6.01
N LEU A 82 6.01 -1.66 -6.87
CA LEU A 82 5.77 -1.34 -8.27
C LEU A 82 6.51 -2.35 -9.12
N GLU A 83 5.77 -3.01 -9.99
CA GLU A 83 6.40 -3.89 -10.96
C GLU A 83 6.32 -3.20 -12.32
N PRO A 84 7.28 -2.33 -12.61
CA PRO A 84 7.16 -1.47 -13.80
C PRO A 84 7.26 -2.26 -15.10
N CYS A 85 8.15 -3.21 -15.12
CA CYS A 85 8.33 -4.06 -16.28
C CYS A 85 9.24 -5.19 -15.85
N HIS A 86 9.72 -5.93 -16.79
CA HIS A 86 10.54 -7.09 -16.52
C HIS A 86 11.92 -6.80 -15.97
N MET A 87 12.36 -5.55 -15.99
CA MET A 87 13.74 -5.21 -15.65
C MET A 87 13.95 -4.80 -14.22
N CYS A 88 12.99 -4.11 -13.62
CA CYS A 88 13.16 -3.56 -12.29
C CYS A 88 11.92 -3.75 -11.46
N LYS A 89 12.13 -4.10 -10.21
CA LYS A 89 11.05 -4.15 -9.23
C LYS A 89 11.46 -3.25 -8.10
N ALA A 90 10.54 -2.40 -7.68
CA ALA A 90 10.84 -1.43 -6.65
C ALA A 90 9.93 -1.64 -5.45
N VAL A 91 10.55 -1.69 -4.28
CA VAL A 91 9.84 -1.72 -3.02
C VAL A 91 10.23 -0.44 -2.29
N SER A 92 9.25 0.32 -1.87
CA SER A 92 9.50 1.54 -1.13
C SER A 92 8.82 1.49 0.22
N TYR A 93 9.41 2.18 1.19
CA TYR A 93 8.90 2.25 2.55
C TYR A 93 8.65 3.70 2.90
N THR A 94 7.46 3.99 3.41
CA THR A 94 7.10 5.33 3.81
C THR A 94 6.64 5.31 5.25
N HIS A 95 7.31 6.09 6.11
CA HIS A 95 6.87 6.28 7.48
C HIS A 95 5.75 7.30 7.47
N LEU A 96 4.59 6.92 7.97
CA LEU A 96 3.43 7.80 7.96
C LEU A 96 3.46 8.71 9.18
N ARG A 97 3.23 10.00 8.93
CA ARG A 97 3.33 11.02 9.96
C ARG A 97 2.20 12.02 9.80
N ALA A 98 1.94 12.75 10.87
CA ALA A 98 0.88 13.74 10.88
C ALA A 98 1.04 14.81 9.79
N HIS A 99 2.27 15.14 9.42
CA HIS A 99 2.54 16.24 8.49
C HIS A 99 2.85 15.76 7.08
N GLU A 100 2.62 14.48 6.80
CA GLU A 100 3.00 13.91 5.52
C GLU A 100 2.34 14.61 4.35
N THR A 101 1.07 14.97 4.50
CA THR A 101 0.31 15.60 3.43
C THR A 101 0.47 17.09 3.36
N SER A 102 0.95 17.71 4.42
CA SER A 102 1.00 19.16 4.49
C SER A 102 2.20 19.75 3.76
N GLN A 103 3.11 18.92 3.30
CA GLN A 103 4.30 19.38 2.63
C GLN A 103 4.18 19.41 1.13
N HIS A 104 3.03 19.08 0.63
CA HIS A 104 2.78 18.99 -0.78
C HIS A 104 1.60 19.84 -1.20
#